data_d4cf11c9c933d03a49556f9fa3961a71
#
_entry.id   d4cf11c9c933d03a49556f9fa3961a71
#
_cell.length_a   1.000
_cell.length_b   1.000
_cell.length_c   1.000
_cell.angle_alpha   90.00
_cell.angle_beta   90.00
_cell.angle_gamma   90.00
#
_symmetry.space_group_name_H-M   'P 1'
#
loop_
_entity.id
_entity.type
_entity.pdbx_description
1 polymer ?
#
loop_
_entity_poly.entity_id
_entity_poly.type
_entity_poly.pdbx_seq_one_letter_code
_entity_poly.pdbx_strand_id
1 'polypeptide(L)'
;GTNHPRMLTTLQEAAQRGATIVSVNPLKERGLESFMHPQHVGPMLTGRATPISTHYLQPLVGGDLALVKGLMKVVVELEDANPGSVLDHEFLTEHTSGLEDVLSDVRETAWEDVIRESGLDEATLREIGELYARSERVIVCWAMGLTQHRHAVPTLETIVSWMLLRGNVGRPGAGFCPVR
;
A
#
# COMPACT_ATOMS: atom_id res chain seq x y z
N GLY A 1 -2.73 14.08 2.08
CA GLY A 1 -1.41 14.70 2.06
C GLY A 1 -1.47 16.18 2.35
N THR A 2 -1.77 17.02 1.39
CA THR A 2 -1.63 18.50 1.50
C THR A 2 -2.52 19.10 2.58
N ASN A 3 -3.71 18.56 2.82
CA ASN A 3 -4.62 19.04 3.87
C ASN A 3 -4.19 18.70 5.31
N HIS A 4 -3.20 17.84 5.47
CA HIS A 4 -2.71 17.41 6.79
C HIS A 4 -1.20 17.56 6.86
N PRO A 5 -0.67 18.79 6.83
CA PRO A 5 0.77 19.05 6.67
C PRO A 5 1.63 18.46 7.80
N ARG A 6 1.07 18.28 9.00
CA ARG A 6 1.81 17.66 10.12
C ARG A 6 2.18 16.19 9.85
N MET A 7 1.35 15.46 9.10
CA MET A 7 1.67 14.08 8.71
C MET A 7 2.84 14.02 7.73
N LEU A 8 3.03 15.06 6.91
CA LEU A 8 4.14 15.14 5.97
C LEU A 8 5.50 15.20 6.69
N THR A 9 5.56 15.72 7.91
CA THR A 9 6.78 15.68 8.73
C THR A 9 7.19 14.24 9.04
N THR A 10 6.25 13.42 9.47
CA THR A 10 6.51 11.99 9.75
C THR A 10 6.93 11.22 8.49
N LEU A 11 6.27 11.50 7.35
CA LEU A 11 6.66 10.91 6.07
C LEU A 11 8.05 11.38 5.61
N GLN A 12 8.37 12.65 5.81
CA GLN A 12 9.71 13.19 5.53
C GLN A 12 10.78 12.50 6.36
N GLU A 13 10.54 12.31 7.65
CA GLU A 13 11.45 11.58 8.53
C GLU A 13 11.61 10.11 8.11
N ALA A 14 10.54 9.47 7.70
CA ALA A 14 10.58 8.09 7.18
C ALA A 14 11.41 8.03 5.88
N ALA A 15 11.15 8.93 4.93
CA ALA A 15 11.92 9.01 3.68
C ALA A 15 13.41 9.26 3.93
N GLN A 16 13.76 10.16 4.87
CA GLN A 16 15.15 10.45 5.24
C GLN A 16 15.85 9.26 5.89
N ARG A 17 15.11 8.36 6.53
CA ARG A 17 15.63 7.08 7.07
C ARG A 17 15.69 5.96 6.04
N GLY A 18 15.34 6.23 4.78
CA GLY A 18 15.39 5.26 3.68
C GLY A 18 14.14 4.39 3.54
N ALA A 19 13.02 4.76 4.16
CA ALA A 19 11.77 4.04 3.94
C ALA A 19 11.28 4.23 2.49
N THR A 20 10.82 3.15 1.88
CA THR A 20 10.10 3.21 0.61
C THR A 20 8.66 3.64 0.87
N ILE A 21 8.22 4.69 0.20
CA ILE A 21 6.88 5.26 0.36
C ILE A 21 6.13 5.12 -0.97
N VAL A 22 5.06 4.34 -0.94
CA VAL A 22 4.13 4.20 -2.06
C VAL A 22 2.91 5.05 -1.79
N SER A 23 2.70 6.08 -2.58
CA SER A 23 1.48 6.90 -2.51
C SER A 23 0.46 6.41 -3.52
N VAL A 24 -0.77 6.24 -3.05
CA VAL A 24 -1.93 5.86 -3.87
C VAL A 24 -2.94 7.00 -3.82
N ASN A 25 -3.12 7.69 -4.94
CA ASN A 25 -4.06 8.81 -5.02
C ASN A 25 -4.40 9.08 -6.50
N PRO A 26 -5.67 9.19 -6.87
CA PRO A 26 -6.08 9.54 -8.24
C PRO A 26 -5.46 10.84 -8.76
N LEU A 27 -5.20 11.79 -7.86
CA LEU A 27 -4.59 13.08 -8.18
C LEU A 27 -3.19 13.17 -7.59
N LYS A 28 -2.25 13.76 -8.33
CA LYS A 28 -0.93 14.07 -7.81
C LYS A 28 -1.00 15.24 -6.82
N GLU A 29 -0.61 14.99 -5.59
CA GLU A 29 -0.49 16.00 -4.54
C GLU A 29 0.97 16.40 -4.33
N ARG A 30 1.28 17.67 -4.42
CA ARG A 30 2.64 18.19 -4.22
C ARG A 30 3.26 17.73 -2.90
N GLY A 31 2.48 17.70 -1.82
CA GLY A 31 2.97 17.30 -0.51
C GLY A 31 3.35 15.81 -0.43
N LEU A 32 2.78 14.96 -1.30
CA LEU A 32 3.16 13.56 -1.41
C LEU A 32 4.31 13.34 -2.41
N GLU A 33 4.52 14.25 -3.36
CA GLU A 33 5.69 14.17 -4.25
C GLU A 33 6.95 14.65 -3.53
N SER A 34 6.86 15.82 -2.88
CA SER A 34 7.99 16.40 -2.13
C SER A 34 7.51 17.31 -1.01
N PHE A 35 8.26 17.37 0.07
CA PHE A 35 7.93 18.21 1.20
C PHE A 35 9.13 19.02 1.67
N MET A 36 8.91 20.31 1.90
CA MET A 36 9.86 21.22 2.53
C MET A 36 9.26 21.70 3.85
N HIS A 37 9.92 21.36 4.95
CA HIS A 37 9.41 21.71 6.28
C HIS A 37 9.51 23.22 6.50
N PRO A 38 8.38 23.93 6.74
CA PRO A 38 8.37 25.40 6.80
C PRO A 38 9.06 26.00 8.03
N GLN A 39 9.37 25.19 9.04
CA GLN A 39 10.05 25.63 10.26
C GLN A 39 11.55 25.34 10.27
N HIS A 40 12.09 24.71 9.23
CA HIS A 40 13.52 24.42 9.12
C HIS A 40 14.21 25.47 8.24
N VAL A 41 15.07 26.28 8.86
CA VAL A 41 15.76 27.41 8.18
C VAL A 41 16.65 26.94 7.01
N GLY A 42 17.33 25.80 7.15
CA GLY A 42 18.23 25.28 6.12
C GLY A 42 17.50 24.98 4.80
N PRO A 43 16.43 24.15 4.80
CA PRO A 43 15.58 23.92 3.62
C PRO A 43 14.97 25.19 3.05
N MET A 44 14.54 26.12 3.90
CA MET A 44 13.97 27.39 3.45
C MET A 44 14.98 28.26 2.69
N LEU A 45 16.22 28.31 3.14
CA LEU A 45 17.28 29.10 2.50
C LEU A 45 17.80 28.46 1.20
N THR A 46 17.81 27.12 1.15
CA THR A 46 18.35 26.36 0.02
C THR A 46 17.31 25.98 -1.03
N GLY A 47 16.03 26.12 -0.73
CA GLY A 47 14.91 25.62 -1.57
C GLY A 47 14.86 24.10 -1.70
N ARG A 48 15.59 23.35 -0.86
CA ARG A 48 15.66 21.90 -0.94
C ARG A 48 14.44 21.25 -0.29
N ALA A 49 13.58 20.63 -1.12
CA ALA A 49 12.51 19.77 -0.68
C ALA A 49 13.01 18.30 -0.59
N THR A 50 12.48 17.55 0.36
CA THR A 50 12.71 16.10 0.47
C THR A 50 11.70 15.39 -0.43
N PRO A 51 12.13 14.51 -1.37
CA PRO A 51 11.22 13.62 -2.06
C PRO A 51 10.52 12.71 -1.03
N ILE A 52 9.20 12.59 -1.13
CA ILE A 52 8.40 11.78 -0.20
C ILE A 52 8.10 10.43 -0.84
N SER A 53 7.32 10.41 -1.93
CA SER A 53 6.94 9.16 -2.59
C SER A 53 8.09 8.64 -3.46
N THR A 54 8.45 7.40 -3.25
CA THR A 54 9.32 6.65 -4.17
C THR A 54 8.52 6.10 -5.35
N HIS A 55 7.26 5.74 -5.11
CA HIS A 55 6.31 5.30 -6.13
C HIS A 55 5.00 6.06 -5.95
N TYR A 56 4.36 6.41 -7.06
CA TYR A 56 3.10 7.13 -7.06
C TYR A 56 2.09 6.45 -7.99
N LEU A 57 1.09 5.80 -7.42
CA LEU A 57 0.03 5.12 -8.15
C LEU A 57 -1.18 6.05 -8.28
N GLN A 58 -1.70 6.17 -9.50
CA GLN A 58 -2.89 6.97 -9.80
C GLN A 58 -4.03 6.05 -10.28
N PRO A 59 -4.72 5.34 -9.36
CA PRO A 59 -5.86 4.51 -9.76
C PRO A 59 -7.03 5.37 -10.25
N LEU A 60 -7.93 4.75 -10.98
CA LEU A 60 -9.24 5.33 -11.24
C LEU A 60 -9.98 5.55 -9.91
N VAL A 61 -10.84 6.57 -9.87
CA VAL A 61 -11.69 6.82 -8.69
C VAL A 61 -12.59 5.60 -8.46
N GLY A 62 -12.47 4.97 -7.30
CA GLY A 62 -13.16 3.73 -6.95
C GLY A 62 -12.46 2.44 -7.38
N GLY A 63 -11.28 2.53 -8.01
CA GLY A 63 -10.47 1.40 -8.42
C GLY A 63 -9.57 0.80 -7.34
N ASP A 64 -9.69 1.29 -6.11
CA ASP A 64 -8.84 0.87 -4.98
C ASP A 64 -8.95 -0.62 -4.67
N LEU A 65 -10.17 -1.17 -4.73
CA LEU A 65 -10.39 -2.61 -4.50
C LEU A 65 -9.64 -3.46 -5.51
N ALA A 66 -9.76 -3.11 -6.80
CA ALA A 66 -9.09 -3.83 -7.88
C ALA A 66 -7.56 -3.69 -7.78
N LEU A 67 -7.07 -2.50 -7.42
CA LEU A 67 -5.64 -2.27 -7.16
C LEU A 67 -5.14 -3.23 -6.07
N VAL A 68 -5.79 -3.29 -4.92
CA VAL A 68 -5.34 -4.15 -3.81
C VAL A 68 -5.45 -5.63 -4.18
N LYS A 69 -6.51 -6.05 -4.87
CA LYS A 69 -6.62 -7.41 -5.42
C LYS A 69 -5.46 -7.74 -6.38
N GLY A 70 -5.06 -6.79 -7.23
CA GLY A 70 -3.89 -6.95 -8.10
C GLY A 70 -2.60 -7.15 -7.32
N LEU A 71 -2.38 -6.38 -6.25
CA LEU A 71 -1.22 -6.55 -5.37
C LEU A 71 -1.24 -7.91 -4.65
N MET A 72 -2.42 -8.34 -4.17
CA MET A 72 -2.58 -9.69 -3.58
C MET A 72 -2.27 -10.79 -4.59
N LYS A 73 -2.75 -10.64 -5.83
CA LYS A 73 -2.51 -11.61 -6.90
C LYS A 73 -1.02 -11.82 -7.15
N VAL A 74 -0.23 -10.75 -7.20
CA VAL A 74 1.23 -10.86 -7.32
C VAL A 74 1.83 -11.66 -6.16
N VAL A 75 1.41 -11.39 -4.92
CA VAL A 75 1.87 -12.12 -3.73
C VAL A 75 1.55 -13.61 -3.82
N VAL A 76 0.34 -13.95 -4.26
CA VAL A 76 -0.11 -15.35 -4.41
C VAL A 76 0.61 -16.04 -5.56
N GLU A 77 0.80 -15.39 -6.69
CA GLU A 77 1.55 -15.93 -7.83
C GLU A 77 3.03 -16.22 -7.46
N LEU A 78 3.64 -15.34 -6.67
CA LEU A 78 5.02 -15.56 -6.17
C LEU A 78 5.09 -16.74 -5.21
N GLU A 79 4.10 -16.88 -4.32
CA GLU A 79 4.00 -18.03 -3.41
C GLU A 79 3.75 -19.33 -4.18
N ASP A 80 2.85 -19.33 -5.17
CA ASP A 80 2.57 -20.48 -6.00
C ASP A 80 3.77 -20.94 -6.82
N ALA A 81 4.59 -19.98 -7.28
CA ALA A 81 5.84 -20.25 -8.00
C ALA A 81 6.94 -20.83 -7.09
N ASN A 82 6.99 -20.42 -5.83
CA ASN A 82 7.96 -20.88 -4.84
C ASN A 82 7.31 -20.97 -3.45
N PRO A 83 6.64 -22.09 -3.14
CA PRO A 83 5.88 -22.26 -1.90
C PRO A 83 6.71 -22.03 -0.64
N GLY A 84 6.17 -21.26 0.29
CA GLY A 84 6.82 -20.89 1.55
C GLY A 84 7.79 -19.71 1.43
N SER A 85 7.83 -19.02 0.29
CA SER A 85 8.77 -17.91 0.09
C SER A 85 8.21 -16.54 0.44
N VAL A 86 6.88 -16.38 0.44
CA VAL A 86 6.24 -15.08 0.60
C VAL A 86 5.24 -15.04 1.74
N LEU A 87 4.35 -16.05 1.85
CA LEU A 87 3.33 -16.09 2.89
C LEU A 87 3.92 -16.43 4.26
N ASP A 88 3.40 -15.78 5.30
CA ASP A 88 3.73 -16.11 6.69
C ASP A 88 2.79 -17.22 7.18
N HIS A 89 3.10 -18.48 6.80
CA HIS A 89 2.26 -19.64 7.07
C HIS A 89 2.05 -19.92 8.57
N GLU A 90 3.06 -19.65 9.41
CA GLU A 90 2.96 -19.81 10.86
C GLU A 90 1.93 -18.83 11.41
N PHE A 91 2.07 -17.55 11.08
CA PHE A 91 1.13 -16.51 11.48
C PHE A 91 -0.29 -16.79 10.96
N LEU A 92 -0.41 -17.18 9.68
CA LEU A 92 -1.71 -17.45 9.05
C LEU A 92 -2.43 -18.61 9.73
N THR A 93 -1.71 -19.68 10.07
CA THR A 93 -2.28 -20.86 10.73
C THR A 93 -2.73 -20.56 12.15
N GLU A 94 -1.96 -19.75 12.90
CA GLU A 94 -2.25 -19.46 14.31
C GLU A 94 -3.31 -18.38 14.49
N HIS A 95 -3.32 -17.36 13.59
CA HIS A 95 -4.06 -16.13 13.85
C HIS A 95 -5.18 -15.83 12.85
N THR A 96 -5.39 -16.66 11.82
CA THR A 96 -6.39 -16.39 10.79
C THR A 96 -7.28 -17.61 10.50
N SER A 97 -8.37 -17.37 9.77
CA SER A 97 -9.24 -18.40 9.22
C SER A 97 -9.70 -18.01 7.82
N GLY A 98 -10.13 -18.98 7.01
CA GLY A 98 -10.62 -18.72 5.64
C GLY A 98 -9.52 -18.41 4.63
N LEU A 99 -8.26 -18.79 4.89
CA LEU A 99 -7.14 -18.53 3.98
C LEU A 99 -7.39 -19.11 2.59
N GLU A 100 -7.85 -20.34 2.49
CA GLU A 100 -8.06 -21.01 1.20
C GLU A 100 -9.14 -20.32 0.35
N ASP A 101 -10.18 -19.76 0.98
CA ASP A 101 -11.22 -19.01 0.28
C ASP A 101 -10.64 -17.73 -0.32
N VAL A 102 -9.80 -17.02 0.43
CA VAL A 102 -9.10 -15.82 -0.04
C VAL A 102 -8.14 -16.14 -1.18
N LEU A 103 -7.34 -17.20 -1.05
CA LEU A 103 -6.40 -17.61 -2.09
C LEU A 103 -7.12 -18.03 -3.38
N SER A 104 -8.26 -18.73 -3.27
CA SER A 104 -9.10 -19.12 -4.42
C SER A 104 -9.65 -17.87 -5.13
N ASP A 105 -10.27 -16.93 -4.41
CA ASP A 105 -10.80 -15.68 -4.97
C ASP A 105 -9.71 -14.87 -5.70
N VAL A 106 -8.51 -14.81 -5.12
CA VAL A 106 -7.38 -14.10 -5.73
C VAL A 106 -6.87 -14.80 -6.99
N ARG A 107 -6.77 -16.13 -6.98
CA ARG A 107 -6.35 -16.90 -8.17
C ARG A 107 -7.34 -16.76 -9.31
N GLU A 108 -8.63 -16.77 -9.03
CA GLU A 108 -9.71 -16.64 -10.00
C GLU A 108 -9.86 -15.22 -10.55
N THR A 109 -9.34 -14.20 -9.85
CA THR A 109 -9.39 -12.81 -10.30
C THR A 109 -8.56 -12.64 -11.58
N ALA A 110 -9.20 -12.23 -12.68
CA ALA A 110 -8.51 -12.01 -13.96
C ALA A 110 -7.69 -10.71 -13.96
N TRP A 111 -6.50 -10.73 -14.55
CA TRP A 111 -5.67 -9.52 -14.71
C TRP A 111 -6.37 -8.44 -15.53
N GLU A 112 -7.10 -8.82 -16.55
CA GLU A 112 -7.87 -7.90 -17.41
C GLU A 112 -8.87 -7.07 -16.61
N ASP A 113 -9.53 -7.69 -15.64
CA ASP A 113 -10.48 -7.00 -14.76
C ASP A 113 -9.75 -6.06 -13.78
N VAL A 114 -8.66 -6.51 -13.22
CA VAL A 114 -7.81 -5.70 -12.33
C VAL A 114 -7.32 -4.44 -13.04
N ILE A 115 -6.78 -4.58 -14.26
CA ILE A 115 -6.26 -3.47 -15.06
C ILE A 115 -7.39 -2.51 -15.44
N ARG A 116 -8.52 -3.05 -15.93
CA ARG A 116 -9.67 -2.25 -16.34
C ARG A 116 -10.23 -1.43 -15.18
N GLU A 117 -10.39 -2.02 -14.02
CA GLU A 117 -11.06 -1.40 -12.87
C GLU A 117 -10.12 -0.51 -12.05
N SER A 118 -8.86 -0.88 -11.90
CA SER A 118 -7.88 -0.03 -11.23
C SER A 118 -7.39 1.12 -12.09
N GLY A 119 -7.36 0.94 -13.41
CA GLY A 119 -6.75 1.88 -14.36
C GLY A 119 -5.22 1.86 -14.34
N LEU A 120 -4.62 0.87 -13.70
CA LEU A 120 -3.17 0.67 -13.65
C LEU A 120 -2.76 -0.50 -14.53
N ASP A 121 -1.59 -0.41 -15.13
CA ASP A 121 -1.03 -1.50 -15.90
C ASP A 121 -0.49 -2.62 -15.00
N GLU A 122 -0.43 -3.83 -15.54
CA GLU A 122 0.04 -5.01 -14.83
C GLU A 122 1.50 -4.88 -14.36
N ALA A 123 2.36 -4.25 -15.17
CA ALA A 123 3.77 -4.09 -14.84
C ALA A 123 3.95 -3.24 -13.58
N THR A 124 3.20 -2.14 -13.47
CA THR A 124 3.18 -1.29 -12.27
C THR A 124 2.68 -2.06 -11.04
N LEU A 125 1.60 -2.84 -11.18
CA LEU A 125 1.07 -3.64 -10.07
C LEU A 125 2.04 -4.75 -9.64
N ARG A 126 2.73 -5.40 -10.59
CA ARG A 126 3.77 -6.39 -10.30
C ARG A 126 4.94 -5.77 -9.57
N GLU A 127 5.45 -4.63 -10.02
CA GLU A 127 6.55 -3.92 -9.34
C GLU A 127 6.22 -3.65 -7.86
N ILE A 128 5.03 -3.15 -7.58
CA ILE A 128 4.61 -2.83 -6.20
C ILE A 128 4.28 -4.10 -5.39
N GLY A 129 3.67 -5.10 -5.99
CA GLY A 129 3.42 -6.39 -5.34
C GLY A 129 4.72 -7.11 -4.96
N GLU A 130 5.71 -7.11 -5.83
CA GLU A 130 7.05 -7.65 -5.57
C GLU A 130 7.78 -6.83 -4.49
N LEU A 131 7.67 -5.50 -4.55
CA LEU A 131 8.19 -4.62 -3.51
C LEU A 131 7.61 -4.99 -2.14
N TYR A 132 6.30 -5.19 -2.07
CA TYR A 132 5.62 -5.64 -0.86
C TYR A 132 6.11 -7.03 -0.42
N ALA A 133 6.20 -7.98 -1.35
CA ALA A 133 6.65 -9.35 -1.08
C ALA A 133 8.05 -9.43 -0.45
N ARG A 134 8.97 -8.52 -0.82
CA ARG A 134 10.33 -8.46 -0.24
C ARG A 134 10.44 -7.55 1.00
N SER A 135 9.39 -6.78 1.31
CA SER A 135 9.42 -5.87 2.46
C SER A 135 9.09 -6.60 3.75
N GLU A 136 9.95 -6.50 4.76
CA GLU A 136 9.75 -7.18 6.05
C GLU A 136 8.67 -6.52 6.92
N ARG A 137 8.52 -5.21 6.82
CA ARG A 137 7.62 -4.42 7.67
C ARG A 137 6.92 -3.36 6.83
N VAL A 138 5.60 -3.42 6.82
CA VAL A 138 4.77 -2.51 6.05
C VAL A 138 3.72 -1.87 6.94
N ILE A 139 3.53 -0.58 6.78
CA ILE A 139 2.44 0.17 7.41
C ILE A 139 1.53 0.70 6.30
N VAL A 140 0.25 0.36 6.34
CA VAL A 140 -0.74 0.91 5.43
C VAL A 140 -1.52 2.02 6.12
N CYS A 141 -1.47 3.21 5.52
CA CYS A 141 -2.18 4.38 6.02
C CYS A 141 -3.34 4.72 5.07
N TRP A 142 -4.51 4.99 5.62
CA TRP A 142 -5.64 5.49 4.83
C TRP A 142 -6.47 6.50 5.63
N ALA A 143 -7.30 7.23 4.92
CA ALA A 143 -8.25 8.17 5.49
C ALA A 143 -9.59 8.07 4.76
N MET A 144 -10.36 9.14 4.78
CA MET A 144 -11.70 9.20 4.21
C MET A 144 -11.78 8.91 2.70
N GLY A 145 -10.68 9.01 1.98
CA GLY A 145 -10.60 8.60 0.57
C GLY A 145 -11.00 7.15 0.33
N LEU A 146 -10.68 6.23 1.28
CA LEU A 146 -11.11 4.84 1.21
C LEU A 146 -12.41 4.55 1.95
N THR A 147 -12.78 5.35 2.96
CA THR A 147 -13.94 5.04 3.81
C THR A 147 -15.24 5.70 3.35
N GLN A 148 -15.17 6.69 2.47
CA GLN A 148 -16.32 7.47 2.02
C GLN A 148 -16.75 7.15 0.58
N HIS A 149 -16.72 5.89 0.18
CA HIS A 149 -17.25 5.48 -1.11
C HIS A 149 -17.96 4.12 -1.05
N ARG A 150 -18.64 3.77 -2.15
CA ARG A 150 -19.54 2.61 -2.23
C ARG A 150 -18.88 1.29 -1.83
N HIS A 151 -17.61 1.09 -2.15
CA HIS A 151 -16.88 -0.14 -1.91
C HIS A 151 -15.90 -0.04 -0.72
N ALA A 152 -16.15 0.88 0.23
CA ALA A 152 -15.26 1.12 1.35
C ALA A 152 -14.99 -0.14 2.18
N VAL A 153 -16.03 -0.84 2.61
CA VAL A 153 -15.88 -2.04 3.46
C VAL A 153 -15.09 -3.14 2.75
N PRO A 154 -15.49 -3.62 1.57
CA PRO A 154 -14.73 -4.67 0.89
C PRO A 154 -13.29 -4.24 0.55
N THR A 155 -13.04 -2.96 0.25
CA THR A 155 -11.66 -2.48 0.02
C THR A 155 -10.81 -2.60 1.29
N LEU A 156 -11.35 -2.19 2.44
CA LEU A 156 -10.63 -2.28 3.71
C LEU A 156 -10.40 -3.74 4.14
N GLU A 157 -11.41 -4.61 3.99
CA GLU A 157 -11.27 -6.05 4.24
C GLU A 157 -10.18 -6.67 3.37
N THR A 158 -10.12 -6.27 2.09
CA THR A 158 -9.07 -6.74 1.17
C THR A 158 -7.69 -6.22 1.58
N ILE A 159 -7.56 -4.96 2.01
CA ILE A 159 -6.30 -4.42 2.54
C ILE A 159 -5.86 -5.20 3.79
N VAL A 160 -6.80 -5.49 4.69
CA VAL A 160 -6.49 -6.26 5.91
C VAL A 160 -6.03 -7.67 5.53
N SER A 161 -6.75 -8.37 4.65
CA SER A 161 -6.37 -9.69 4.17
C SER A 161 -4.99 -9.69 3.51
N TRP A 162 -4.71 -8.69 2.66
CA TRP A 162 -3.39 -8.51 2.04
C TRP A 162 -2.26 -8.39 3.07
N MET A 163 -2.47 -7.60 4.12
CA MET A 163 -1.47 -7.40 5.18
C MET A 163 -1.30 -8.67 6.05
N LEU A 164 -2.38 -9.43 6.27
CA LEU A 164 -2.33 -10.69 7.02
C LEU A 164 -1.52 -11.77 6.27
N LEU A 165 -1.57 -11.82 4.95
CA LEU A 165 -0.81 -12.80 4.15
C LEU A 165 0.68 -12.84 4.52
N ARG A 166 1.25 -11.72 4.96
CA ARG A 166 2.66 -11.60 5.34
C ARG A 166 2.88 -11.33 6.83
N GLY A 167 1.89 -11.56 7.67
CA GLY A 167 1.97 -11.31 9.10
C GLY A 167 2.32 -9.85 9.44
N ASN A 168 1.92 -8.88 8.60
CA ASN A 168 2.18 -7.45 8.84
C ASN A 168 1.22 -6.82 9.87
N VAL A 169 0.79 -7.60 10.85
CA VAL A 169 -0.11 -7.20 11.93
C VAL A 169 0.45 -7.70 13.26
N GLY A 170 0.38 -6.86 14.29
CA GLY A 170 0.79 -7.25 15.63
C GLY A 170 2.30 -7.29 15.90
N ARG A 171 3.13 -6.87 14.94
CA ARG A 171 4.60 -6.79 15.12
C ARG A 171 5.14 -5.36 15.03
N PRO A 172 6.25 -5.03 15.70
CA PRO A 172 6.82 -3.69 15.68
C PRO A 172 7.18 -3.21 14.27
N GLY A 173 6.69 -2.03 13.89
CA GLY A 173 6.97 -1.39 12.60
C GLY A 173 6.09 -1.88 11.45
N ALA A 174 5.06 -2.66 11.73
CA ALA A 174 4.06 -3.07 10.74
C ALA A 174 2.64 -2.85 11.27
N GLY A 175 1.66 -2.71 10.39
CA GLY A 175 0.26 -2.60 10.75
C GLY A 175 -0.52 -1.54 9.99
N PHE A 176 -1.58 -1.04 10.60
CA PHE A 176 -2.52 -0.10 10.02
C PHE A 176 -2.48 1.25 10.71
N CYS A 177 -2.63 2.31 9.92
CA CYS A 177 -2.78 3.67 10.42
C CYS A 177 -4.02 4.33 9.78
N PRO A 178 -5.24 3.99 10.25
CA PRO A 178 -6.44 4.67 9.80
C PRO A 178 -6.48 6.08 10.37
N VAL A 179 -6.74 7.06 9.49
CA VAL A 179 -6.85 8.47 9.85
C VAL A 179 -8.29 8.92 9.64
N ARG A 180 -8.85 9.54 10.65
CA ARG A 180 -10.21 10.06 10.70
C ARG A 180 -10.25 11.58 10.58
#